data_24af306edeb8dae23f422704172fa5cb
#
_entry.id   24af306edeb8dae23f422704172fa5cb
#
_cell.length_a   1.000
_cell.length_b   1.000
_cell.length_c   1.000
_cell.angle_alpha   90.00
_cell.angle_beta   90.00
_cell.angle_gamma   90.00
#
_symmetry.space_group_name_H-M   'P 1'
#
loop_
_entity.id
_entity.type
_entity.pdbx_description
1 polymer ?
#
loop_
_entity_poly.entity_id
_entity_poly.type
_entity_poly.pdbx_seq_one_letter_code
_entity_poly.pdbx_strand_id
1 'polypeptide(L)'
;RGFVSKSSPYGTVEDPFVPAELALGARGNFFARSIDVDLKNTTEVLTASARHKGASVTEVLVNCVIFNDGIHKGIVDKAYRADRTIFLRHGEKMVYGANMDKGLVLDGLKLKSVTIGQDGYTMDDVLVHDAHEKDNTLHMMLAMMSGDMPIALGVIRDVEGPTYDEAVHQQIEEVQAKNPTRKLHDLLMKGEIWEVK
;
A
#
# COMPACT_ATOMS: atom_id res chain seq x y z
N ARG A 1 0.74 -3.66 21.57
CA ARG A 1 0.41 -3.52 23.02
C ARG A 1 1.60 -3.88 23.90
N GLY A 2 1.68 -3.27 25.10
CA GLY A 2 2.68 -3.60 26.10
C GLY A 2 4.09 -3.06 25.81
N PHE A 3 4.29 -2.29 24.74
CA PHE A 3 5.60 -1.70 24.46
C PHE A 3 5.94 -0.63 25.50
N VAL A 4 7.05 -0.83 26.20
CA VAL A 4 7.54 0.08 27.25
C VAL A 4 8.51 1.06 26.64
N SER A 5 8.27 2.35 26.81
CA SER A 5 9.14 3.46 26.39
C SER A 5 9.18 4.55 27.46
N LYS A 6 10.04 5.55 27.26
CA LYS A 6 10.10 6.70 28.19
C LYS A 6 8.78 7.46 28.27
N SER A 7 8.00 7.51 27.20
CA SER A 7 6.67 8.14 27.16
C SER A 7 5.53 7.21 27.61
N SER A 8 5.77 5.91 27.70
CA SER A 8 4.80 4.90 28.12
C SER A 8 5.46 3.91 29.07
N PRO A 9 5.81 4.35 30.32
CA PRO A 9 6.64 3.55 31.23
C PRO A 9 5.96 2.28 31.74
N TYR A 10 4.64 2.19 31.64
CA TYR A 10 3.84 1.01 32.01
C TYR A 10 3.37 0.18 30.81
N GLY A 11 3.87 0.51 29.62
CA GLY A 11 3.49 -0.13 28.36
C GLY A 11 2.27 0.52 27.69
N THR A 12 2.24 0.43 26.37
CA THR A 12 1.11 0.91 25.56
C THR A 12 -0.10 -0.02 25.72
N VAL A 13 -1.30 0.53 25.80
CA VAL A 13 -2.56 -0.22 25.91
C VAL A 13 -3.28 -0.33 24.56
N GLU A 14 -2.98 0.58 23.64
CA GLU A 14 -3.56 0.64 22.31
C GLU A 14 -2.96 -0.45 21.41
N ASP A 15 -3.76 -0.93 20.47
CA ASP A 15 -3.26 -1.71 19.34
C ASP A 15 -2.80 -0.74 18.22
N PRO A 16 -1.65 -0.98 17.62
CA PRO A 16 -1.21 -0.18 16.49
C PRO A 16 -2.12 -0.40 15.29
N PHE A 17 -2.42 0.64 14.54
CA PHE A 17 -3.00 0.48 13.22
C PHE A 17 -1.90 0.17 12.19
N VAL A 18 -2.27 -0.52 11.12
CA VAL A 18 -1.37 -0.83 10.00
C VAL A 18 -1.58 0.21 8.90
N PRO A 19 -0.57 1.02 8.53
CA PRO A 19 -0.73 2.06 7.50
C PRO A 19 -1.25 1.52 6.17
N ALA A 20 -0.85 0.31 5.81
CA ALA A 20 -1.34 -0.38 4.62
C ALA A 20 -2.85 -0.65 4.64
N GLU A 21 -3.38 -1.10 5.78
CA GLU A 21 -4.82 -1.34 5.95
C GLU A 21 -5.61 -0.04 5.77
N LEU A 22 -5.10 1.06 6.35
CA LEU A 22 -5.73 2.37 6.20
C LEU A 22 -5.74 2.82 4.74
N ALA A 23 -4.59 2.75 4.06
CA ALA A 23 -4.47 3.17 2.66
C ALA A 23 -5.35 2.34 1.71
N LEU A 24 -5.29 1.01 1.83
CA LEU A 24 -6.05 0.10 0.98
C LEU A 24 -7.54 0.06 1.36
N GLY A 25 -7.88 0.19 2.65
CA GLY A 25 -9.25 0.31 3.13
C GLY A 25 -9.93 1.61 2.69
N ALA A 26 -9.18 2.70 2.55
CA ALA A 26 -9.63 3.95 1.93
C ALA A 26 -9.70 3.87 0.39
N ARG A 27 -9.53 2.69 -0.20
CA ARG A 27 -9.51 2.44 -1.66
C ARG A 27 -8.37 3.16 -2.38
N GLY A 28 -7.22 3.33 -1.71
CA GLY A 28 -6.01 3.84 -2.35
C GLY A 28 -5.61 3.02 -3.57
N ASN A 29 -5.29 3.70 -4.66
CA ASN A 29 -4.92 3.07 -5.92
C ASN A 29 -3.44 2.69 -5.97
N PHE A 30 -2.61 3.27 -5.12
CA PHE A 30 -1.20 2.93 -4.99
C PHE A 30 -0.82 2.69 -3.54
N PHE A 31 -0.17 1.56 -3.30
CA PHE A 31 0.51 1.27 -2.05
C PHE A 31 1.78 0.47 -2.29
N ALA A 32 2.87 0.91 -1.68
CA ALA A 32 4.16 0.24 -1.75
C ALA A 32 4.87 0.24 -0.39
N ARG A 33 5.77 -0.73 -0.16
CA ARG A 33 6.56 -0.81 1.07
C ARG A 33 8.03 -1.09 0.77
N SER A 34 8.92 -0.45 1.52
CA SER A 34 10.37 -0.70 1.48
C SER A 34 10.99 -0.66 2.87
N ILE A 35 12.30 -0.96 2.94
CA ILE A 35 13.11 -0.83 4.15
C ILE A 35 14.29 0.11 3.87
N ASP A 36 14.68 0.92 4.84
CA ASP A 36 15.70 1.95 4.71
C ASP A 36 17.09 1.44 4.32
N VAL A 37 17.44 0.23 4.73
CA VAL A 37 18.74 -0.40 4.45
C VAL A 37 18.89 -0.98 3.04
N ASP A 38 17.80 -1.02 2.26
CA ASP A 38 17.79 -1.51 0.87
C ASP A 38 17.54 -0.37 -0.11
N LEU A 39 18.58 0.45 -0.33
CA LEU A 39 18.51 1.64 -1.16
C LEU A 39 18.06 1.34 -2.60
N LYS A 40 18.46 0.20 -3.16
CA LYS A 40 18.08 -0.17 -4.53
C LYS A 40 16.57 -0.36 -4.64
N ASN A 41 16.00 -1.20 -3.79
CA ASN A 41 14.57 -1.47 -3.79
C ASN A 41 13.76 -0.25 -3.34
N THR A 42 14.26 0.54 -2.39
CA THR A 42 13.63 1.80 -1.97
C THR A 42 13.57 2.80 -3.13
N THR A 43 14.63 2.92 -3.92
CA THR A 43 14.64 3.79 -5.11
C THR A 43 13.63 3.31 -6.16
N GLU A 44 13.54 1.99 -6.40
CA GLU A 44 12.57 1.38 -7.32
C GLU A 44 11.13 1.73 -6.89
N VAL A 45 10.80 1.52 -5.62
CA VAL A 45 9.49 1.78 -5.03
C VAL A 45 9.12 3.27 -5.09
N LEU A 46 10.03 4.17 -4.69
CA LEU A 46 9.79 5.61 -4.72
C LEU A 46 9.65 6.14 -6.15
N THR A 47 10.39 5.54 -7.10
CA THR A 47 10.25 5.89 -8.52
C THR A 47 8.87 5.48 -9.05
N ALA A 48 8.39 4.29 -8.71
CA ALA A 48 7.04 3.85 -9.06
C ALA A 48 5.97 4.77 -8.45
N SER A 49 6.12 5.08 -7.16
CA SER A 49 5.25 6.03 -6.44
C SER A 49 5.17 7.40 -7.13
N ALA A 50 6.31 7.94 -7.57
CA ALA A 50 6.37 9.23 -8.26
C ALA A 50 5.77 9.22 -9.69
N ARG A 51 5.71 8.04 -10.33
CA ARG A 51 5.11 7.87 -11.66
C ARG A 51 3.62 7.62 -11.62
N HIS A 52 3.11 7.12 -10.51
CA HIS A 52 1.68 6.87 -10.33
C HIS A 52 0.89 8.16 -10.47
N LYS A 53 -0.21 8.13 -11.23
CA LYS A 53 -1.15 9.25 -11.33
C LYS A 53 -2.17 9.18 -10.21
N GLY A 54 -2.20 10.21 -9.39
CA GLY A 54 -3.10 10.30 -8.24
C GLY A 54 -2.36 10.22 -6.90
N ALA A 55 -3.09 9.84 -5.86
CA ALA A 55 -2.52 9.72 -4.52
C ALA A 55 -1.75 8.41 -4.37
N SER A 56 -0.48 8.49 -4.01
CA SER A 56 0.36 7.34 -3.70
C SER A 56 0.76 7.31 -2.23
N VAL A 57 0.75 6.13 -1.63
CA VAL A 57 1.23 5.88 -0.26
C VAL A 57 2.39 4.91 -0.32
N THR A 58 3.53 5.34 0.22
CA THR A 58 4.72 4.49 0.34
C THR A 58 5.15 4.43 1.81
N GLU A 59 5.17 3.22 2.36
CA GLU A 59 5.66 2.95 3.71
C GLU A 59 7.13 2.55 3.65
N VAL A 60 7.99 3.32 4.31
CA VAL A 60 9.41 2.98 4.45
C VAL A 60 9.66 2.59 5.90
N LEU A 61 10.00 1.31 6.14
CA LEU A 61 10.31 0.80 7.47
C LEU A 61 11.71 1.27 7.88
N VAL A 62 11.75 2.15 8.87
CA VAL A 62 12.97 2.82 9.34
C VAL A 62 13.19 2.49 10.81
N ASN A 63 14.43 2.22 11.20
CA ASN A 63 14.79 2.04 12.60
C ASN A 63 14.68 3.35 13.39
N CYS A 64 14.09 3.31 14.57
CA CYS A 64 14.00 4.46 15.47
C CYS A 64 14.84 4.25 16.72
N VAL A 65 16.07 4.76 16.74
CA VAL A 65 17.02 4.60 17.84
C VAL A 65 16.55 5.22 19.17
N ILE A 66 15.57 6.14 19.12
CA ILE A 66 15.07 6.83 20.32
C ILE A 66 13.92 6.08 20.97
N PHE A 67 12.92 5.67 20.17
CA PHE A 67 11.68 5.09 20.68
C PHE A 67 11.65 3.57 20.63
N ASN A 68 12.22 2.94 19.58
CA ASN A 68 12.16 1.49 19.41
C ASN A 68 13.36 1.00 18.59
N ASP A 69 14.54 1.05 19.18
CA ASP A 69 15.76 0.61 18.51
C ASP A 69 15.74 -0.89 18.25
N GLY A 70 16.10 -1.25 17.03
CA GLY A 70 16.16 -2.64 16.58
C GLY A 70 14.81 -3.28 16.25
N ILE A 71 13.70 -2.52 16.16
CA ILE A 71 12.36 -3.06 15.84
C ILE A 71 12.35 -3.89 14.55
N HIS A 72 13.15 -3.48 13.57
CA HIS A 72 13.23 -4.13 12.26
C HIS A 72 14.45 -5.08 12.12
N LYS A 73 15.16 -5.39 13.21
CA LYS A 73 16.39 -6.20 13.16
C LYS A 73 16.21 -7.52 12.39
N GLY A 74 15.08 -8.20 12.54
CA GLY A 74 14.78 -9.46 11.86
C GLY A 74 14.67 -9.37 10.33
N ILE A 75 14.43 -8.17 9.77
CA ILE A 75 14.28 -7.95 8.33
C ILE A 75 15.39 -7.09 7.71
N VAL A 76 16.18 -6.40 8.53
CA VAL A 76 17.31 -5.59 8.05
C VAL A 76 18.61 -6.37 8.04
N ASP A 77 18.79 -7.36 8.93
CA ASP A 77 19.96 -8.21 8.97
C ASP A 77 20.01 -9.12 7.73
N LYS A 78 21.13 -9.04 7.01
CA LYS A 78 21.36 -9.82 5.78
C LYS A 78 21.24 -11.34 5.98
N ALA A 79 21.54 -11.83 7.19
CA ALA A 79 21.45 -13.25 7.51
C ALA A 79 20.03 -13.80 7.48
N TYR A 80 19.03 -12.95 7.74
CA TYR A 80 17.63 -13.38 7.90
C TYR A 80 16.68 -12.73 6.89
N ARG A 81 17.10 -11.62 6.26
CA ARG A 81 16.26 -10.83 5.37
C ARG A 81 15.57 -11.66 4.30
N ALA A 82 16.35 -12.49 3.58
CA ALA A 82 15.82 -13.27 2.48
C ALA A 82 14.69 -14.23 2.90
N ASP A 83 14.72 -14.73 4.14
CA ASP A 83 13.71 -15.63 4.69
C ASP A 83 12.54 -14.92 5.36
N ARG A 84 12.69 -13.63 5.63
CA ARG A 84 11.72 -12.81 6.37
C ARG A 84 11.05 -11.74 5.51
N THR A 85 11.50 -11.56 4.28
CA THR A 85 10.92 -10.57 3.35
C THR A 85 10.68 -11.20 1.99
N ILE A 86 9.66 -10.70 1.29
CA ILE A 86 9.43 -10.98 -0.12
C ILE A 86 9.34 -9.65 -0.87
N PHE A 87 10.10 -9.50 -1.96
CA PHE A 87 10.02 -8.31 -2.80
C PHE A 87 9.12 -8.59 -4.00
N LEU A 88 7.94 -7.96 -3.98
CA LEU A 88 6.90 -8.13 -4.98
C LEU A 88 7.19 -7.31 -6.24
N ARG A 89 7.07 -7.93 -7.41
CA ARG A 89 7.08 -7.31 -8.72
C ARG A 89 5.91 -7.80 -9.53
N HIS A 90 5.26 -6.87 -10.22
CA HIS A 90 4.15 -7.21 -11.11
C HIS A 90 4.57 -8.26 -12.15
N GLY A 91 3.74 -9.28 -12.34
CA GLY A 91 3.97 -10.37 -13.28
C GLY A 91 4.94 -11.46 -12.81
N GLU A 92 5.60 -11.31 -11.66
CA GLU A 92 6.53 -12.31 -11.13
C GLU A 92 5.85 -13.24 -10.12
N LYS A 93 6.31 -14.50 -10.05
CA LYS A 93 5.89 -15.45 -9.03
C LYS A 93 6.35 -14.97 -7.65
N MET A 94 5.50 -15.12 -6.65
CA MET A 94 5.75 -14.69 -5.28
C MET A 94 6.64 -15.71 -4.55
N VAL A 95 7.90 -15.79 -4.98
CA VAL A 95 8.93 -16.68 -4.42
C VAL A 95 9.90 -15.89 -3.58
N TYR A 96 10.37 -16.47 -2.47
CA TYR A 96 11.32 -15.84 -1.56
C TYR A 96 12.16 -16.91 -0.82
N GLY A 97 12.98 -16.44 0.11
CA GLY A 97 13.90 -17.29 0.87
C GLY A 97 15.33 -17.22 0.33
N ALA A 98 16.31 -17.57 1.18
CA ALA A 98 17.71 -17.54 0.82
C ALA A 98 18.03 -18.47 -0.36
N ASN A 99 17.28 -19.57 -0.50
CA ASN A 99 17.40 -20.53 -1.58
C ASN A 99 16.33 -20.38 -2.66
N MET A 100 15.45 -19.36 -2.58
CA MET A 100 14.29 -19.19 -3.47
C MET A 100 13.40 -20.45 -3.48
N ASP A 101 13.23 -21.06 -2.34
CA ASP A 101 12.53 -22.33 -2.12
C ASP A 101 11.18 -22.16 -1.39
N LYS A 102 10.81 -20.94 -1.05
CA LYS A 102 9.52 -20.61 -0.43
C LYS A 102 8.63 -19.85 -1.39
N GLY A 103 7.34 -20.12 -1.35
CA GLY A 103 6.35 -19.46 -2.19
C GLY A 103 5.08 -19.10 -1.43
N LEU A 104 4.35 -18.12 -1.94
CA LEU A 104 3.02 -17.76 -1.44
C LEU A 104 1.95 -18.45 -2.30
N VAL A 105 1.03 -19.12 -1.62
CA VAL A 105 -0.11 -19.83 -2.23
C VAL A 105 -1.40 -19.42 -1.52
N LEU A 106 -2.55 -19.67 -2.16
CA LEU A 106 -3.86 -19.61 -1.50
C LEU A 106 -4.28 -21.00 -1.04
N ASP A 107 -4.60 -21.11 0.24
CA ASP A 107 -5.22 -22.29 0.84
C ASP A 107 -6.65 -21.90 1.26
N GLY A 108 -7.60 -22.18 0.40
CA GLY A 108 -8.94 -21.61 0.48
C GLY A 108 -8.93 -20.09 0.35
N LEU A 109 -9.36 -19.40 1.40
CA LEU A 109 -9.36 -17.93 1.46
C LEU A 109 -8.17 -17.33 2.24
N LYS A 110 -7.15 -18.14 2.52
CA LYS A 110 -5.99 -17.70 3.31
C LYS A 110 -4.72 -17.73 2.47
N LEU A 111 -3.95 -16.66 2.58
CA LEU A 111 -2.58 -16.65 2.06
C LEU A 111 -1.69 -17.47 2.98
N LYS A 112 -0.88 -18.34 2.39
CA LYS A 112 0.00 -19.28 3.09
C LYS A 112 1.39 -19.27 2.46
N SER A 113 2.41 -19.34 3.30
CA SER A 113 3.78 -19.62 2.88
C SER A 113 4.02 -21.12 2.88
N VAL A 114 4.59 -21.63 1.80
CA VAL A 114 4.92 -23.06 1.63
C VAL A 114 6.36 -23.22 1.17
N THR A 115 6.95 -24.40 1.43
CA THR A 115 8.22 -24.80 0.82
C THR A 115 7.92 -25.51 -0.50
N ILE A 116 8.46 -24.97 -1.58
CA ILE A 116 8.25 -25.50 -2.95
C ILE A 116 8.91 -26.90 -3.04
N GLY A 117 8.14 -27.87 -3.56
CA GLY A 117 8.56 -29.27 -3.64
C GLY A 117 8.29 -30.09 -2.37
N GLN A 118 7.63 -29.49 -1.35
CA GLN A 118 7.20 -30.20 -0.15
C GLN A 118 5.67 -30.16 -0.01
N ASP A 119 5.11 -31.10 0.73
CA ASP A 119 3.65 -31.20 1.03
C ASP A 119 2.74 -31.13 -0.20
N GLY A 120 3.26 -31.52 -1.37
CA GLY A 120 2.55 -31.51 -2.65
C GLY A 120 2.53 -30.18 -3.38
N TYR A 121 3.11 -29.12 -2.82
CA TYR A 121 3.19 -27.81 -3.48
C TYR A 121 4.34 -27.75 -4.48
N THR A 122 4.04 -27.26 -5.67
CA THR A 122 4.99 -27.07 -6.77
C THR A 122 5.15 -25.59 -7.10
N MET A 123 6.07 -25.27 -7.99
CA MET A 123 6.23 -23.90 -8.49
C MET A 123 4.95 -23.40 -9.19
N ASP A 124 4.13 -24.28 -9.76
CA ASP A 124 2.91 -23.90 -10.49
C ASP A 124 1.83 -23.42 -9.54
N ASP A 125 1.82 -23.87 -8.29
CA ASP A 125 0.88 -23.44 -7.26
C ASP A 125 1.20 -22.06 -6.71
N VAL A 126 2.44 -21.56 -6.91
CA VAL A 126 2.86 -20.28 -6.40
C VAL A 126 2.18 -19.15 -7.17
N LEU A 127 1.56 -18.24 -6.41
CA LEU A 127 0.86 -17.08 -6.94
C LEU A 127 1.79 -16.17 -7.75
N VAL A 128 1.23 -15.58 -8.81
CA VAL A 128 1.85 -14.48 -9.55
C VAL A 128 1.31 -13.17 -8.99
N HIS A 129 2.18 -12.22 -8.71
CA HIS A 129 1.78 -10.90 -8.22
C HIS A 129 1.21 -10.06 -9.35
N ASP A 130 -0.03 -9.60 -9.20
CA ASP A 130 -0.64 -8.59 -10.06
C ASP A 130 -0.89 -7.30 -9.29
N ALA A 131 0.02 -6.33 -9.42
CA ALA A 131 -0.12 -5.02 -8.78
C ALA A 131 -1.28 -4.18 -9.37
N HIS A 132 -1.75 -4.52 -10.57
CA HIS A 132 -2.79 -3.79 -11.30
C HIS A 132 -4.19 -4.40 -11.16
N GLU A 133 -4.35 -5.49 -10.38
CA GLU A 133 -5.66 -6.08 -10.10
C GLU A 133 -6.56 -5.05 -9.41
N LYS A 134 -7.78 -4.87 -9.95
CA LYS A 134 -8.74 -3.88 -9.43
C LYS A 134 -9.28 -4.29 -8.07
N ASP A 135 -9.57 -5.58 -7.88
CA ASP A 135 -9.92 -6.11 -6.56
C ASP A 135 -8.70 -6.07 -5.64
N ASN A 136 -8.84 -5.46 -4.47
CA ASN A 136 -7.73 -5.27 -3.56
C ASN A 136 -7.60 -6.37 -2.48
N THR A 137 -8.37 -7.44 -2.58
CA THR A 137 -8.40 -8.49 -1.54
C THR A 137 -7.03 -9.12 -1.34
N LEU A 138 -6.37 -9.55 -2.43
CA LEU A 138 -5.03 -10.13 -2.34
C LEU A 138 -3.99 -9.07 -1.89
N HIS A 139 -4.11 -7.82 -2.34
CA HIS A 139 -3.23 -6.74 -1.89
C HIS A 139 -3.34 -6.50 -0.39
N MET A 140 -4.56 -6.53 0.17
CA MET A 140 -4.78 -6.46 1.62
C MET A 140 -4.11 -7.64 2.34
N MET A 141 -4.30 -8.86 1.86
CA MET A 141 -3.67 -10.05 2.46
C MET A 141 -2.13 -9.93 2.46
N LEU A 142 -1.54 -9.49 1.34
CA LEU A 142 -0.09 -9.28 1.21
C LEU A 142 0.41 -8.19 2.17
N ALA A 143 -0.32 -7.08 2.26
CA ALA A 143 0.05 -5.96 3.10
C ALA A 143 -0.03 -6.27 4.60
N MET A 144 -0.90 -7.21 5.00
CA MET A 144 -1.17 -7.62 6.37
C MET A 144 -0.36 -8.84 6.82
N MET A 145 0.46 -9.43 5.94
CA MET A 145 1.29 -10.57 6.32
C MET A 145 2.12 -10.28 7.57
N SER A 146 2.08 -11.17 8.53
CA SER A 146 2.73 -11.03 9.84
C SER A 146 3.06 -12.39 10.47
N GLY A 147 3.72 -12.39 11.61
CA GLY A 147 4.09 -13.61 12.33
C GLY A 147 5.14 -14.41 11.57
N ASP A 148 4.79 -15.65 11.18
CA ASP A 148 5.68 -16.56 10.44
C ASP A 148 5.72 -16.28 8.93
N MET A 149 4.84 -15.40 8.45
CA MET A 149 4.83 -14.96 7.05
C MET A 149 5.93 -13.93 6.78
N PRO A 150 6.45 -13.85 5.54
CA PRO A 150 7.39 -12.78 5.18
C PRO A 150 6.69 -11.43 5.17
N ILE A 151 7.46 -10.36 5.34
CA ILE A 151 6.95 -9.01 5.11
C ILE A 151 7.01 -8.72 3.61
N ALA A 152 5.87 -8.33 3.03
CA ALA A 152 5.81 -7.90 1.64
C ALA A 152 6.45 -6.52 1.47
N LEU A 153 7.43 -6.45 0.59
CA LEU A 153 8.12 -5.24 0.12
C LEU A 153 7.86 -5.08 -1.38
N GLY A 154 8.15 -3.91 -1.93
CA GLY A 154 7.90 -3.61 -3.33
C GLY A 154 6.58 -2.90 -3.56
N VAL A 155 6.16 -2.82 -4.81
CA VAL A 155 4.86 -2.25 -5.20
C VAL A 155 3.79 -3.30 -5.00
N ILE A 156 2.96 -3.14 -3.97
CA ILE A 156 1.90 -4.07 -3.62
C ILE A 156 0.66 -3.82 -4.47
N ARG A 157 0.34 -2.53 -4.73
CA ARG A 157 -0.78 -2.12 -5.55
C ARG A 157 -0.42 -0.88 -6.37
N ASP A 158 -0.77 -0.89 -7.67
CA ASP A 158 -0.61 0.22 -8.61
C ASP A 158 -1.72 0.14 -9.66
N VAL A 159 -2.90 0.68 -9.37
CA VAL A 159 -4.07 0.63 -10.22
C VAL A 159 -4.37 2.00 -10.77
N GLU A 160 -4.41 2.12 -12.08
CA GLU A 160 -4.80 3.37 -12.73
C GLU A 160 -6.29 3.69 -12.50
N GLY A 161 -6.57 4.96 -12.32
CA GLY A 161 -7.93 5.46 -12.15
C GLY A 161 -7.99 6.98 -12.36
N PRO A 162 -9.19 7.55 -12.45
CA PRO A 162 -9.35 8.99 -12.55
C PRO A 162 -8.81 9.66 -11.29
N THR A 163 -8.07 10.74 -11.46
CA THR A 163 -7.61 11.53 -10.32
C THR A 163 -8.71 12.48 -9.85
N TYR A 164 -8.66 12.89 -8.59
CA TYR A 164 -9.65 13.80 -8.04
C TYR A 164 -9.66 15.17 -8.74
N ASP A 165 -8.48 15.69 -9.03
CA ASP A 165 -8.31 16.97 -9.71
C ASP A 165 -8.84 16.95 -11.15
N GLU A 166 -8.52 15.90 -11.92
CA GLU A 166 -9.07 15.71 -13.27
C GLU A 166 -10.60 15.62 -13.23
N ALA A 167 -11.17 14.83 -12.31
CA ALA A 167 -12.61 14.70 -12.18
C ALA A 167 -13.30 16.02 -11.79
N VAL A 168 -12.70 16.81 -10.90
CA VAL A 168 -13.21 18.14 -10.53
C VAL A 168 -13.12 19.13 -11.70
N HIS A 169 -12.00 19.14 -12.42
CA HIS A 169 -11.85 19.99 -13.60
C HIS A 169 -12.89 19.66 -14.68
N GLN A 170 -13.07 18.38 -14.97
CA GLN A 170 -14.09 17.93 -15.91
C GLN A 170 -15.50 18.37 -15.47
N GLN A 171 -15.84 18.20 -14.19
CA GLN A 171 -17.12 18.65 -13.66
C GLN A 171 -17.33 20.17 -13.85
N ILE A 172 -16.28 20.97 -13.58
CA ILE A 172 -16.32 22.41 -13.78
C ILE A 172 -16.57 22.74 -15.25
N GLU A 173 -15.85 22.11 -16.17
CA GLU A 173 -16.02 22.32 -17.61
C GLU A 173 -17.43 21.96 -18.08
N GLU A 174 -17.97 20.82 -17.64
CA GLU A 174 -19.33 20.40 -17.97
C GLU A 174 -20.39 21.38 -17.46
N VAL A 175 -20.24 21.89 -16.24
CA VAL A 175 -21.15 22.89 -15.66
C VAL A 175 -21.04 24.22 -16.40
N GLN A 176 -19.82 24.63 -16.76
CA GLN A 176 -19.61 25.86 -17.53
C GLN A 176 -20.19 25.77 -18.95
N ALA A 177 -20.10 24.62 -19.58
CA ALA A 177 -20.66 24.38 -20.91
C ALA A 177 -22.22 24.49 -20.91
N LYS A 178 -22.84 23.97 -19.82
CA LYS A 178 -24.30 24.05 -19.63
C LYS A 178 -24.80 25.49 -19.27
N ASN A 179 -23.91 26.34 -18.75
CA ASN A 179 -24.23 27.69 -18.31
C ASN A 179 -23.28 28.70 -18.97
N PRO A 180 -23.44 28.99 -20.30
CA PRO A 180 -22.52 29.85 -21.04
C PRO A 180 -22.55 31.31 -20.62
N THR A 181 -23.63 31.77 -19.95
CA THR A 181 -23.78 33.15 -19.51
C THR A 181 -22.96 33.42 -18.25
N ARG A 182 -21.97 34.31 -18.37
CA ARG A 182 -21.01 34.62 -17.28
C ARG A 182 -21.09 36.09 -16.84
N LYS A 183 -22.27 36.68 -16.85
CA LYS A 183 -22.44 38.05 -16.37
C LYS A 183 -22.66 38.06 -14.87
N LEU A 184 -22.04 39.02 -14.19
CA LEU A 184 -22.22 39.19 -12.74
C LEU A 184 -23.70 39.34 -12.36
N HIS A 185 -24.49 40.06 -13.19
CA HIS A 185 -25.93 40.22 -12.98
C HIS A 185 -26.65 38.86 -12.95
N ASP A 186 -26.34 37.95 -13.89
CA ASP A 186 -26.99 36.65 -13.95
C ASP A 186 -26.63 35.78 -12.73
N LEU A 187 -25.42 35.96 -12.21
CA LEU A 187 -24.98 35.28 -10.99
C LEU A 187 -25.73 35.81 -9.75
N LEU A 188 -25.88 37.11 -9.65
CA LEU A 188 -26.57 37.77 -8.53
C LEU A 188 -28.09 37.50 -8.55
N MET A 189 -28.67 37.33 -9.74
CA MET A 189 -30.10 37.04 -9.91
C MET A 189 -30.42 35.56 -9.95
N LYS A 190 -29.42 34.69 -9.76
CA LYS A 190 -29.58 33.22 -9.75
C LYS A 190 -29.92 32.78 -8.33
N GLY A 191 -31.15 32.35 -8.09
CA GLY A 191 -31.62 31.86 -6.79
C GLY A 191 -32.90 32.59 -6.34
N GLU A 192 -33.21 32.43 -5.06
CA GLU A 192 -34.31 33.15 -4.45
C GLU A 192 -33.93 34.66 -4.27
N ILE A 193 -34.60 35.50 -4.98
CA ILE A 193 -34.42 36.96 -4.87
C ILE A 193 -35.68 37.58 -4.30
N TRP A 194 -35.54 38.69 -3.54
CA TRP A 194 -36.65 39.51 -3.07
C TRP A 194 -36.39 40.99 -3.41
N GLU A 195 -37.43 41.70 -3.66
CA GLU A 195 -37.37 43.16 -3.82
C GLU A 195 -37.58 43.86 -2.47
N VAL A 196 -36.68 44.77 -2.16
CA VAL A 196 -36.86 45.68 -1.02
C VAL A 196 -37.73 46.80 -1.51
N LYS A 197 -38.96 46.88 -0.99
CA LYS A 197 -39.90 47.99 -1.25
C LYS A 197 -39.61 49.16 -0.36
#